data_84fd10fbd42dbdd2185f1b8f0c4d01a3
#
_entry.id   84fd10fbd42dbdd2185f1b8f0c4d01a3
#
_cell.length_a   1.000
_cell.length_b   1.000
_cell.length_c   1.000
_cell.angle_alpha   90.00
_cell.angle_beta   90.00
_cell.angle_gamma   90.00
#
_symmetry.space_group_name_H-M   'P 1'
#
loop_
_entity.id
_entity.type
_entity.pdbx_description
1 polymer ?
#
loop_
_entity_poly.entity_id
_entity_poly.type
_entity_poly.pdbx_seq_one_letter_code
_entity_poly.pdbx_strand_id
1 'polypeptide(L)'
;EIASCLVGSEMCIRDSSYVPYSHFSVGAAALLGDGTVVSGTNQENAAYPSGLCAERTTLFYANSRYPDQPVITLAIAARTEKDFIDNPIPPCGACRQVILETEKRYGQPIRILLYGKECIYEIKSIGDLLPLSFDASAMED
;
A
#
# COMPACT_ATOMS: atom_id res chain seq x y z
N GLU A 1 3.88 -13.47 -9.53
CA GLU A 1 2.82 -12.72 -8.85
C GLU A 1 3.38 -11.56 -8.05
N ILE A 2 2.59 -10.50 -7.88
CA ILE A 2 2.98 -9.31 -7.13
C ILE A 2 3.28 -9.62 -5.65
N ALA A 3 2.53 -10.54 -5.04
CA ALA A 3 2.77 -10.97 -3.66
C ALA A 3 4.12 -11.67 -3.52
N SER A 4 4.53 -12.43 -4.53
CA SER A 4 5.85 -13.08 -4.59
C SER A 4 6.98 -12.05 -4.67
N CYS A 5 6.76 -10.93 -5.34
CA CYS A 5 7.72 -9.82 -5.38
C CYS A 5 7.96 -9.25 -3.98
N LEU A 6 6.93 -9.08 -3.17
CA LEU A 6 7.06 -8.61 -1.79
C LEU A 6 7.77 -9.63 -0.90
N VAL A 7 7.36 -10.90 -0.99
CA VAL A 7 7.94 -11.98 -0.18
C VAL A 7 9.37 -12.27 -0.60
N GLY A 8 9.67 -12.29 -1.91
CA GLY A 8 11.01 -12.43 -2.44
C GLY A 8 11.91 -11.23 -2.16
N SER A 9 11.33 -10.10 -1.76
CA SER A 9 12.02 -8.86 -1.42
C SER A 9 12.15 -8.66 0.10
N GLU A 10 12.15 -9.74 0.88
CA GLU A 10 12.26 -9.66 2.34
C GLU A 10 13.41 -8.75 2.80
N MET A 11 14.56 -8.88 2.17
CA MET A 11 15.70 -8.01 2.44
C MET A 11 15.42 -6.56 2.05
N CYS A 12 14.72 -6.32 0.93
CA CYS A 12 14.38 -4.98 0.49
C CYS A 12 13.47 -4.25 1.49
N ILE A 13 12.45 -4.92 2.03
CA ILE A 13 11.57 -4.33 3.04
C ILE A 13 12.37 -3.98 4.29
N ARG A 14 13.19 -4.91 4.78
CA ARG A 14 14.01 -4.70 5.96
C ARG A 14 15.04 -3.59 5.75
N ASP A 15 15.73 -3.60 4.60
CA ASP A 15 16.88 -2.73 4.37
C ASP A 15 16.47 -1.33 3.88
N SER A 16 15.31 -1.19 3.20
CA SER A 16 14.88 0.10 2.66
C SER A 16 13.87 0.84 3.53
N SER A 17 13.18 0.17 4.45
CA SER A 17 12.31 0.87 5.39
C SER A 17 13.14 1.64 6.43
N TYR A 18 12.66 2.83 6.78
CA TYR A 18 13.29 3.64 7.83
C TYR A 18 12.36 3.69 9.03
N VAL A 19 12.65 2.86 10.03
CA VAL A 19 11.75 2.62 11.18
C VAL A 19 12.47 2.68 12.53
N PRO A 20 13.20 3.78 12.81
CA PRO A 20 14.00 3.88 14.04
C PRO A 20 13.14 3.97 15.30
N TYR A 21 11.86 4.27 15.18
CA TYR A 21 10.95 4.46 16.32
C TYR A 21 10.13 3.20 16.62
N SER A 22 9.49 2.63 15.59
CA SER A 22 8.60 1.48 15.77
C SER A 22 9.27 0.13 15.63
N HIS A 23 10.38 0.05 14.87
CA HIS A 23 11.02 -1.20 14.46
C HIS A 23 10.06 -2.14 13.71
N PHE A 24 9.04 -1.56 13.07
CA PHE A 24 8.00 -2.27 12.33
C PHE A 24 8.07 -1.87 10.85
N SER A 25 8.56 -2.78 10.04
CA SER A 25 8.80 -2.54 8.62
C SER A 25 7.62 -2.96 7.77
N VAL A 26 7.16 -2.08 6.90
CA VAL A 26 6.07 -2.35 5.96
C VAL A 26 6.56 -2.13 4.53
N GLY A 27 6.18 -3.03 3.65
CA GLY A 27 6.41 -2.90 2.23
C GLY A 27 5.10 -2.97 1.46
N ALA A 28 5.04 -2.25 0.36
CA ALA A 28 3.91 -2.30 -0.56
C ALA A 28 4.42 -2.40 -1.99
N ALA A 29 3.66 -3.09 -2.84
CA ALA A 29 3.95 -3.19 -4.27
C ALA A 29 2.67 -2.98 -5.06
N ALA A 30 2.73 -2.15 -6.09
CA ALA A 30 1.61 -1.83 -6.96
C ALA A 30 1.87 -2.41 -8.36
N LEU A 31 0.90 -3.17 -8.87
CA LEU A 31 0.87 -3.63 -10.25
C LEU A 31 0.06 -2.63 -11.06
N LEU A 32 0.69 -2.08 -12.10
CA LEU A 32 0.06 -1.10 -12.99
C LEU A 32 -0.56 -1.78 -14.22
N GLY A 33 -1.39 -1.05 -14.94
CA GLY A 33 -2.13 -1.56 -16.09
C GLY A 33 -1.27 -2.10 -17.23
N ASP A 34 -0.05 -1.59 -17.39
CA ASP A 34 0.90 -2.07 -18.41
C ASP A 34 1.79 -3.23 -17.93
N GLY A 35 1.57 -3.72 -16.72
CA GLY A 35 2.38 -4.80 -16.12
C GLY A 35 3.58 -4.33 -15.31
N THR A 36 3.86 -3.02 -15.28
CA THR A 36 4.93 -2.46 -14.44
C THR A 36 4.60 -2.68 -12.97
N VAL A 37 5.60 -3.07 -12.18
CA VAL A 37 5.49 -3.18 -10.73
C VAL A 37 6.37 -2.13 -10.07
N VAL A 38 5.79 -1.33 -9.18
CA VAL A 38 6.52 -0.37 -8.36
C VAL A 38 6.35 -0.73 -6.89
N SER A 39 7.37 -0.48 -6.08
CA SER A 39 7.34 -0.83 -4.66
C SER A 39 7.88 0.32 -3.81
N GLY A 40 7.52 0.30 -2.54
CA GLY A 40 7.97 1.26 -1.56
C GLY A 40 7.87 0.70 -0.16
N THR A 41 8.48 1.39 0.78
CA THR A 41 8.53 1.01 2.20
C THR A 41 8.16 2.20 3.06
N ASN A 42 7.83 1.94 4.33
CA ASN A 42 7.49 3.02 5.24
C ASN A 42 8.73 3.81 5.66
N GLN A 43 8.55 5.11 5.81
CA GLN A 43 9.60 6.08 6.15
C GLN A 43 9.11 6.88 7.35
N GLU A 44 9.67 6.60 8.52
CA GLU A 44 9.30 7.31 9.75
C GLU A 44 10.04 8.65 9.86
N ASN A 45 9.53 9.50 10.72
CA ASN A 45 10.11 10.82 10.98
C ASN A 45 9.92 11.16 12.46
N ALA A 46 10.89 11.85 13.07
CA ALA A 46 10.77 12.34 14.44
C ALA A 46 9.56 13.28 14.60
N ALA A 47 9.24 14.04 13.56
CA ALA A 47 7.96 14.74 13.46
C ALA A 47 6.93 13.77 12.90
N TYR A 48 6.23 13.05 13.74
CA TYR A 48 5.38 11.92 13.38
C TYR A 48 4.41 12.18 12.22
N PRO A 49 3.75 13.34 12.12
CA PRO A 49 2.89 13.63 10.97
C PRO A 49 3.60 13.67 9.61
N SER A 50 4.94 13.83 9.61
CA SER A 50 5.74 13.87 8.39
C SER A 50 6.16 12.49 7.89
N GLY A 51 5.95 11.45 8.68
CA GLY A 51 6.19 10.07 8.26
C GLY A 51 5.21 9.62 7.19
N LEU A 52 5.60 8.60 6.41
CA LEU A 52 4.79 8.09 5.32
C LEU A 52 4.73 6.55 5.37
N CYS A 53 3.52 6.02 5.25
CA CYS A 53 3.31 4.57 5.15
C CYS A 53 3.80 4.04 3.79
N ALA A 54 4.11 2.76 3.74
CA ALA A 54 4.58 2.10 2.52
C ALA A 54 3.58 2.25 1.36
N GLU A 55 2.30 2.13 1.64
CA GLU A 55 1.23 2.22 0.65
C GLU A 55 1.22 3.60 -0.02
N ARG A 56 1.34 4.67 0.76
CA ARG A 56 1.38 6.03 0.21
C ARG A 56 2.69 6.32 -0.52
N THR A 57 3.82 5.85 0.01
CA THR A 57 5.11 5.95 -0.70
C THR A 57 5.00 5.31 -2.09
N THR A 58 4.43 4.11 -2.16
CA THR A 58 4.28 3.36 -3.42
C THR A 58 3.30 4.04 -4.38
N LEU A 59 2.11 4.40 -3.89
CA LEU A 59 1.05 4.98 -4.73
C LEU A 59 1.44 6.37 -5.24
N PHE A 60 2.03 7.22 -4.41
CA PHE A 60 2.47 8.55 -4.83
C PHE A 60 3.56 8.46 -5.89
N TYR A 61 4.52 7.55 -5.73
CA TYR A 61 5.53 7.30 -6.76
C TYR A 61 4.91 6.80 -8.06
N ALA A 62 4.05 5.78 -7.97
CA ALA A 62 3.37 5.22 -9.14
C ALA A 62 2.57 6.28 -9.90
N ASN A 63 1.77 7.06 -9.20
CA ASN A 63 0.93 8.10 -9.79
C ASN A 63 1.75 9.26 -10.38
N SER A 64 2.91 9.54 -9.80
CA SER A 64 3.82 10.60 -10.27
C SER A 64 4.65 10.16 -11.46
N ARG A 65 5.19 8.95 -11.41
CA ARG A 65 6.09 8.43 -12.45
C ARG A 65 5.34 7.88 -13.65
N TYR A 66 4.17 7.29 -13.44
CA TYR A 66 3.35 6.64 -14.47
C TYR A 66 1.90 7.17 -14.40
N PRO A 67 1.68 8.46 -14.66
CA PRO A 67 0.37 9.09 -14.45
C PRO A 67 -0.74 8.56 -15.36
N ASP A 68 -0.37 7.90 -16.48
CA ASP A 68 -1.34 7.36 -17.43
C ASP A 68 -1.69 5.90 -17.16
N GLN A 69 -1.10 5.29 -16.12
CA GLN A 69 -1.32 3.88 -15.81
C GLN A 69 -2.17 3.71 -14.56
N PRO A 70 -3.31 3.01 -14.66
CA PRO A 70 -4.09 2.67 -13.46
C PRO A 70 -3.34 1.68 -12.59
N VAL A 71 -3.59 1.73 -11.28
CA VAL A 71 -3.14 0.71 -10.34
C VAL A 71 -4.19 -0.41 -10.34
N ILE A 72 -3.76 -1.63 -10.66
CA ILE A 72 -4.65 -2.80 -10.74
C ILE A 72 -4.69 -3.55 -9.42
N THR A 73 -3.52 -3.73 -8.80
CA THR A 73 -3.36 -4.50 -7.57
C THR A 73 -2.36 -3.80 -6.66
N LEU A 74 -2.65 -3.80 -5.37
CA LEU A 74 -1.75 -3.31 -4.32
C LEU A 74 -1.54 -4.43 -3.31
N ALA A 75 -0.31 -4.89 -3.13
CA ALA A 75 0.05 -5.89 -2.15
C ALA A 75 0.80 -5.25 -0.99
N ILE A 76 0.50 -5.67 0.23
CA ILE A 76 1.07 -5.11 1.46
C ILE A 76 1.58 -6.24 2.33
N ALA A 77 2.80 -6.10 2.84
CA ALA A 77 3.41 -7.03 3.77
C ALA A 77 4.10 -6.26 4.90
N ALA A 78 4.09 -6.83 6.09
CA ALA A 78 4.74 -6.23 7.24
C ALA A 78 5.60 -7.25 7.98
N ARG A 79 6.65 -6.75 8.64
CA ARG A 79 7.53 -7.59 9.45
C ARG A 79 8.02 -6.85 10.68
N THR A 80 8.32 -7.62 11.71
CA THR A 80 9.09 -7.18 12.86
C THR A 80 10.59 -7.37 12.55
N GLU A 81 11.44 -7.08 13.52
CA GLU A 81 12.88 -7.37 13.37
C GLU A 81 13.19 -8.86 13.17
N LYS A 82 12.29 -9.73 13.64
CA LYS A 82 12.49 -11.19 13.58
C LYS A 82 12.00 -11.80 12.29
N ASP A 83 10.75 -11.54 11.89
CA ASP A 83 10.12 -12.22 10.76
C ASP A 83 8.87 -11.45 10.29
N PHE A 84 8.31 -11.87 9.15
CA PHE A 84 6.98 -11.41 8.73
C PHE A 84 5.93 -11.74 9.80
N ILE A 85 4.90 -10.89 9.87
CA ILE A 85 3.79 -11.10 10.81
C ILE A 85 2.93 -12.29 10.38
N ASP A 86 2.30 -12.94 11.36
CA ASP A 86 1.47 -14.12 11.10
C ASP A 86 0.16 -13.74 10.40
N ASN A 87 -0.53 -12.75 10.93
CA ASN A 87 -1.81 -12.31 10.41
C ASN A 87 -1.66 -11.02 9.60
N PRO A 88 -2.36 -10.89 8.46
CA PRO A 88 -2.30 -9.69 7.65
C PRO A 88 -2.75 -8.44 8.41
N ILE A 89 -2.14 -7.30 8.10
CA ILE A 89 -2.57 -6.00 8.60
C ILE A 89 -3.27 -5.22 7.48
N PRO A 90 -4.38 -4.52 7.80
CA PRO A 90 -5.01 -3.62 6.84
C PRO A 90 -4.26 -2.30 6.75
N PRO A 91 -4.45 -1.53 5.66
CA PRO A 91 -3.91 -0.19 5.55
C PRO A 91 -4.54 0.76 6.57
N CYS A 92 -3.78 1.74 7.04
CA CYS A 92 -4.28 2.76 7.95
C CYS A 92 -5.32 3.67 7.26
N GLY A 93 -6.02 4.49 8.04
CA GLY A 93 -7.08 5.36 7.51
C GLY A 93 -6.60 6.31 6.42
N ALA A 94 -5.44 6.93 6.60
CA ALA A 94 -4.85 7.83 5.60
C ALA A 94 -4.52 7.09 4.30
N CYS A 95 -4.01 5.86 4.40
CA CYS A 95 -3.73 5.04 3.21
C CYS A 95 -5.02 4.61 2.51
N ARG A 96 -6.08 4.28 3.25
CA ARG A 96 -7.38 3.94 2.66
C ARG A 96 -7.93 5.12 1.85
N GLN A 97 -7.79 6.33 2.36
CA GLN A 97 -8.23 7.55 1.64
C GLN A 97 -7.45 7.74 0.34
N VAL A 98 -6.13 7.52 0.36
CA VAL A 98 -5.29 7.64 -0.84
C VAL A 98 -5.60 6.54 -1.86
N ILE A 99 -5.86 5.31 -1.39
CA ILE A 99 -6.28 4.21 -2.27
C ILE A 99 -7.62 4.55 -2.94
N LEU A 100 -8.57 5.10 -2.19
CA LEU A 100 -9.86 5.55 -2.72
C LEU A 100 -9.68 6.58 -3.83
N GLU A 101 -8.87 7.60 -3.60
CA GLU A 101 -8.61 8.65 -4.60
C GLU A 101 -7.98 8.06 -5.87
N THR A 102 -7.06 7.11 -5.71
CA THR A 102 -6.42 6.42 -6.84
C THR A 102 -7.44 5.61 -7.65
N GLU A 103 -8.36 4.89 -6.98
CA GLU A 103 -9.45 4.18 -7.67
C GLU A 103 -10.33 5.16 -8.47
N LYS A 104 -10.70 6.29 -7.85
CA LYS A 104 -11.54 7.31 -8.50
C LYS A 104 -10.83 7.97 -9.68
N ARG A 105 -9.55 8.29 -9.53
CA ARG A 105 -8.74 8.93 -10.57
C ARG A 105 -8.72 8.13 -11.87
N TYR A 106 -8.60 6.82 -11.77
CA TYR A 106 -8.48 5.93 -12.92
C TYR A 106 -9.78 5.20 -13.28
N GLY A 107 -10.84 5.37 -12.47
CA GLY A 107 -12.11 4.68 -12.70
C GLY A 107 -11.99 3.16 -12.64
N GLN A 108 -11.09 2.65 -11.78
CA GLN A 108 -10.78 1.23 -11.70
C GLN A 108 -10.62 0.79 -10.24
N PRO A 109 -11.31 -0.29 -9.79
CA PRO A 109 -11.08 -0.82 -8.46
C PRO A 109 -9.66 -1.39 -8.35
N ILE A 110 -9.07 -1.24 -7.16
CA ILE A 110 -7.76 -1.78 -6.84
C ILE A 110 -7.95 -3.04 -6.00
N ARG A 111 -7.46 -4.16 -6.52
CA ARG A 111 -7.39 -5.41 -5.76
C ARG A 111 -6.30 -5.28 -4.70
N ILE A 112 -6.66 -5.45 -3.43
CA ILE A 112 -5.73 -5.31 -2.31
C ILE A 112 -5.42 -6.69 -1.76
N LEU A 113 -4.12 -7.01 -1.67
CA LEU A 113 -3.63 -8.27 -1.11
C LEU A 113 -2.86 -7.95 0.17
N LEU A 114 -3.37 -8.44 1.30
CA LEU A 114 -2.74 -8.26 2.60
C LEU A 114 -2.06 -9.58 2.99
N TYR A 115 -0.74 -9.57 3.04
CA TYR A 115 0.06 -10.76 3.30
C TYR A 115 0.31 -10.97 4.78
N GLY A 116 0.08 -12.20 5.23
CA GLY A 116 0.53 -12.74 6.51
C GLY A 116 1.04 -14.15 6.29
N LYS A 117 1.88 -14.66 7.18
CA LYS A 117 2.41 -16.03 7.05
C LYS A 117 1.31 -17.10 7.12
N GLU A 118 0.29 -16.85 7.94
CA GLU A 118 -0.82 -17.79 8.15
C GLU A 118 -1.86 -17.74 7.02
N CYS A 119 -2.08 -16.57 6.43
CA CYS A 119 -3.10 -16.37 5.41
C CYS A 119 -2.87 -15.08 4.63
N ILE A 120 -3.55 -14.95 3.49
CA ILE A 120 -3.58 -13.73 2.70
C ILE A 120 -5.03 -13.29 2.60
N TYR A 121 -5.32 -12.01 2.92
CA TYR A 121 -6.63 -11.42 2.69
C TYR A 121 -6.66 -10.77 1.31
N GLU A 122 -7.67 -11.10 0.53
CA GLU A 122 -7.97 -10.43 -0.73
C GLU A 122 -9.18 -9.53 -0.56
N ILE A 123 -9.01 -8.24 -0.91
CA ILE A 123 -10.07 -7.24 -0.88
C ILE A 123 -10.22 -6.72 -2.30
N LYS A 124 -11.45 -6.75 -2.84
CA LYS A 124 -11.70 -6.47 -4.26
C LYS A 124 -11.72 -4.98 -4.58
N SER A 125 -12.01 -4.15 -3.60
CA SER A 125 -12.04 -2.68 -3.74
C SER A 125 -11.92 -2.03 -2.39
N ILE A 126 -11.40 -0.81 -2.36
CA ILE A 126 -11.27 -0.03 -1.13
C ILE A 126 -12.63 0.27 -0.48
N GLY A 127 -13.71 0.21 -1.23
CA GLY A 127 -15.07 0.36 -0.70
C GLY A 127 -15.41 -0.63 0.40
N ASP A 128 -14.81 -1.80 0.39
CA ASP A 128 -14.98 -2.80 1.45
C ASP A 128 -14.28 -2.42 2.76
N LEU A 129 -13.33 -1.48 2.70
CA LEU A 129 -12.61 -0.95 3.86
C LEU A 129 -13.02 0.47 4.22
N LEU A 130 -13.88 1.10 3.42
CA LEU A 130 -14.43 2.44 3.61
C LEU A 130 -15.91 2.44 3.25
N PRO A 131 -16.77 1.82 4.07
CA PRO A 131 -18.21 1.74 3.76
C PRO A 131 -18.88 3.11 3.71
N LEU A 132 -18.38 4.08 4.47
CA LEU A 132 -18.75 5.49 4.37
C LEU A 132 -17.47 6.27 4.08
N SER A 133 -17.42 6.93 2.93
CA SER A 133 -16.18 7.57 2.47
C SER A 133 -16.44 8.98 1.97
N PHE A 134 -15.41 9.81 2.08
CA PHE A 134 -15.39 11.15 1.51
C PHE A 134 -14.58 11.14 0.23
N ASP A 135 -15.18 11.63 -0.86
CA ASP A 135 -14.49 11.82 -2.14
C ASP A 135 -14.98 13.10 -2.84
N ALA A 136 -14.46 13.35 -4.03
CA ALA A 136 -14.74 14.59 -4.77
C ALA A 136 -16.23 14.76 -5.09
N SER A 137 -17.01 13.70 -5.15
CA SER A 137 -18.45 13.80 -5.42
C SER A 137 -19.20 14.62 -4.36
N ALA A 138 -18.67 14.68 -3.13
CA ALA A 138 -19.24 15.49 -2.06
C ALA A 138 -19.05 17.00 -2.28
N MET A 139 -18.17 17.38 -3.21
CA MET A 139 -17.84 18.78 -3.53
C MET A 139 -18.47 19.22 -4.86
N GLU A 140 -19.13 18.34 -5.56
CA GLU A 140 -19.82 18.64 -6.81
C GLU A 140 -21.23 19.14 -6.49
N ASP A 141 -21.62 20.28 -7.08
CA ASP A 141 -22.96 20.85 -7.00
C ASP A 141 -23.94 20.15 -7.96
#